data_2557a9fd87c1303e8406cb71880ef60d
#
_entry.id   2557a9fd87c1303e8406cb71880ef60d
#
_cell.length_a   1.000
_cell.length_b   1.000
_cell.length_c   1.000
_cell.angle_alpha   90.00
_cell.angle_beta   90.00
_cell.angle_gamma   90.00
#
_symmetry.space_group_name_H-M   'P 1'
#
loop_
_entity.id
_entity.type
_entity.pdbx_description
1 polymer ?
#
loop_
_entity_poly.entity_id
_entity_poly.type
_entity_poly.pdbx_seq_one_letter_code
_entity_poly.pdbx_strand_id
1 'polypeptide(L)'
;MNKAFHAALAAIVAAGIAHAADEKNDAGKGACEPPPKELVKKDLKEGDGATVAVHSPTIVQYTGWLYDPCAPDHKGKQFDSSRGRAPLSFVVGAGRVIKGWDEGVQGMKVHGERLLVIPPDKAYGERNVGNGLIPPNSTLVFDVEVVAVVGNGQSMIQVPRQ
;
A
#
# COMPACT_ATOMS: atom_id res chain seq x y z
N MET A 1 -23.81 79.73 1.23
CA MET A 1 -23.71 79.88 2.70
C MET A 1 -23.55 78.54 3.31
N ASN A 2 -22.46 78.39 4.00
CA ASN A 2 -22.14 77.45 5.09
C ASN A 2 -22.08 75.91 4.81
N LYS A 3 -20.88 75.36 4.78
CA LYS A 3 -20.11 74.82 5.93
C LYS A 3 -20.81 73.56 6.49
N ALA A 4 -20.21 72.42 6.73
CA ALA A 4 -18.94 72.06 7.25
C ALA A 4 -18.80 70.52 7.17
N PHE A 5 -17.62 70.02 6.92
CA PHE A 5 -16.74 69.18 7.76
C PHE A 5 -17.38 67.98 8.49
N HIS A 6 -16.83 66.80 8.26
CA HIS A 6 -16.01 65.95 9.14
C HIS A 6 -15.84 64.60 8.45
N ALA A 7 -14.72 64.28 8.00
CA ALA A 7 -13.59 63.63 8.69
C ALA A 7 -13.89 62.17 9.10
N ALA A 8 -13.20 61.30 8.34
CA ALA A 8 -12.40 60.15 8.77
C ALA A 8 -13.04 59.06 9.64
N LEU A 9 -13.04 57.86 9.17
CA LEU A 9 -12.18 56.88 9.82
C LEU A 9 -11.99 55.64 8.90
N ALA A 10 -10.78 55.38 8.56
CA ALA A 10 -10.35 54.14 7.88
C ALA A 10 -10.46 52.96 8.85
N ALA A 11 -11.22 51.94 8.49
CA ALA A 11 -11.10 50.64 9.11
C ALA A 11 -10.47 49.70 8.09
N ILE A 12 -9.18 49.49 8.25
CA ILE A 12 -8.44 48.44 7.55
C ILE A 12 -8.85 47.12 8.17
N VAL A 13 -9.73 46.39 7.49
CA VAL A 13 -9.93 44.98 7.78
C VAL A 13 -8.86 44.19 6.99
N ALA A 14 -7.82 43.78 7.69
CA ALA A 14 -6.85 42.83 7.18
C ALA A 14 -7.55 41.50 6.92
N ALA A 15 -7.89 41.25 5.69
CA ALA A 15 -8.28 39.91 5.25
C ALA A 15 -7.04 39.02 5.32
N GLY A 16 -7.02 38.17 6.34
CA GLY A 16 -6.06 37.06 6.44
C GLY A 16 -6.22 36.14 5.26
N ILE A 17 -5.27 36.19 4.35
CA ILE A 17 -5.14 35.21 3.30
C ILE A 17 -4.66 33.91 3.97
N ALA A 18 -5.60 32.98 4.19
CA ALA A 18 -5.25 31.62 4.51
C ALA A 18 -4.49 31.05 3.29
N HIS A 19 -3.18 30.95 3.41
CA HIS A 19 -2.39 30.15 2.50
C HIS A 19 -2.79 28.71 2.74
N ALA A 20 -3.61 28.17 1.85
CA ALA A 20 -3.69 26.73 1.66
C ALA A 20 -2.29 26.32 1.21
N ALA A 21 -1.58 25.63 2.09
CA ALA A 21 -0.35 24.96 1.74
C ALA A 21 -0.68 23.93 0.67
N ASP A 22 -0.32 24.24 -0.55
CA ASP A 22 -0.22 23.32 -1.66
C ASP A 22 0.91 22.36 -1.29
N GLU A 23 0.57 21.25 -0.66
CA GLU A 23 1.50 20.12 -0.50
C GLU A 23 1.74 19.55 -1.89
N LYS A 24 2.64 20.20 -2.63
CA LYS A 24 3.31 19.58 -3.75
C LYS A 24 3.97 18.32 -3.22
N ASN A 25 3.37 17.20 -3.58
CA ASN A 25 3.97 15.89 -3.50
C ASN A 25 5.31 15.94 -4.25
N ASP A 26 6.38 16.26 -3.52
CA ASP A 26 7.75 16.21 -4.03
C ASP A 26 8.19 14.75 -4.09
N ALA A 27 7.80 14.08 -5.16
CA ALA A 27 8.30 12.78 -5.54
C ALA A 27 9.70 12.94 -6.16
N GLY A 28 10.67 13.41 -5.37
CA GLY A 28 11.99 13.64 -5.90
C GLY A 28 13.11 13.74 -4.87
N LYS A 29 13.79 12.64 -4.62
CA LYS A 29 14.96 12.38 -3.75
C LYS A 29 14.57 12.03 -2.31
N GLY A 30 14.27 10.74 -2.12
CA GLY A 30 13.97 10.19 -0.83
C GLY A 30 15.07 10.45 0.19
N ALA A 31 14.73 11.21 1.23
CA ALA A 31 15.38 11.02 2.49
C ALA A 31 15.25 9.52 2.82
N CYS A 32 16.36 8.88 3.23
CA CYS A 32 16.35 7.49 3.64
C CYS A 32 15.43 7.34 4.85
N GLU A 33 14.25 6.77 4.66
CA GLU A 33 13.26 6.60 5.71
C GLU A 33 13.50 5.28 6.46
N PRO A 34 13.50 5.30 7.80
CA PRO A 34 13.59 4.06 8.56
C PRO A 34 12.37 3.16 8.28
N PRO A 35 12.52 1.82 8.42
CA PRO A 35 11.40 0.92 8.20
C PRO A 35 10.26 1.19 9.18
N PRO A 36 8.99 1.10 8.73
CA PRO A 36 7.84 1.31 9.59
C PRO A 36 7.73 0.20 10.64
N LYS A 37 7.21 0.55 11.80
CA LYS A 37 6.96 -0.42 12.90
C LYS A 37 5.62 -1.14 12.76
N GLU A 38 4.75 -0.65 11.88
CA GLU A 38 3.42 -1.20 11.63
C GLU A 38 3.26 -1.58 10.17
N LEU A 39 2.24 -2.41 9.89
CA LEU A 39 1.88 -2.77 8.53
C LEU A 39 1.39 -1.55 7.76
N VAL A 40 2.08 -1.19 6.68
CA VAL A 40 1.66 -0.15 5.75
C VAL A 40 0.97 -0.78 4.55
N LYS A 41 -0.18 -0.22 4.18
CA LYS A 41 -0.98 -0.60 3.00
C LYS A 41 -1.19 0.62 2.13
N LYS A 42 -0.72 0.58 0.89
CA LYS A 42 -0.89 1.64 -0.09
C LYS A 42 -1.52 1.07 -1.35
N ASP A 43 -2.74 1.43 -1.65
CA ASP A 43 -3.38 1.04 -2.90
C ASP A 43 -2.70 1.76 -4.07
N LEU A 44 -2.15 0.97 -4.99
CA LEU A 44 -1.53 1.46 -6.22
C LEU A 44 -2.58 1.56 -7.33
N LYS A 45 -3.53 0.61 -7.31
CA LYS A 45 -4.65 0.56 -8.23
C LYS A 45 -5.87 -0.03 -7.52
N GLU A 46 -7.00 0.62 -7.61
CA GLU A 46 -8.26 0.04 -7.15
C GLU A 46 -8.76 -1.00 -8.16
N GLY A 47 -9.16 -2.17 -7.67
CA GLY A 47 -9.81 -3.19 -8.50
C GLY A 47 -11.30 -2.93 -8.69
N ASP A 48 -11.87 -3.62 -9.67
CA ASP A 48 -13.29 -3.50 -10.07
C ASP A 48 -14.10 -4.78 -9.85
N GLY A 49 -13.43 -5.85 -9.38
CA GLY A 49 -14.06 -7.15 -9.17
C GLY A 49 -14.48 -7.41 -7.71
N ALA A 50 -14.64 -8.70 -7.39
CA ALA A 50 -15.04 -9.15 -6.06
C ALA A 50 -14.06 -8.72 -4.98
N THR A 51 -14.59 -8.38 -3.80
CA THR A 51 -13.77 -7.95 -2.65
C THR A 51 -13.23 -9.14 -1.88
N VAL A 52 -11.97 -9.10 -1.52
CA VAL A 52 -11.29 -10.07 -0.66
C VAL A 52 -11.82 -9.93 0.77
N ALA A 53 -12.50 -10.96 1.24
CA ALA A 53 -12.97 -11.09 2.62
C ALA A 53 -12.13 -12.09 3.41
N VAL A 54 -12.22 -12.05 4.74
CA VAL A 54 -11.65 -13.09 5.60
C VAL A 54 -12.26 -14.44 5.24
N HIS A 55 -11.43 -15.48 5.23
CA HIS A 55 -11.77 -16.85 4.83
C HIS A 55 -12.10 -17.03 3.33
N SER A 56 -11.86 -16.03 2.50
CA SER A 56 -11.98 -16.18 1.06
C SER A 56 -10.73 -16.83 0.46
N PRO A 57 -10.88 -17.90 -0.32
CA PRO A 57 -9.79 -18.39 -1.16
C PRO A 57 -9.45 -17.31 -2.21
N THR A 58 -8.22 -16.86 -2.21
CA THR A 58 -7.77 -15.72 -3.02
C THR A 58 -6.56 -16.12 -3.82
N ILE A 59 -6.51 -15.71 -5.07
CA ILE A 59 -5.40 -15.94 -6.00
C ILE A 59 -4.73 -14.61 -6.28
N VAL A 60 -3.42 -14.54 -6.06
CA VAL A 60 -2.65 -13.31 -6.22
C VAL A 60 -1.39 -13.52 -7.05
N GLN A 61 -1.00 -12.48 -7.78
CA GLN A 61 0.37 -12.30 -8.26
C GLN A 61 1.11 -11.37 -7.31
N TYR A 62 2.40 -11.59 -7.13
CA TYR A 62 3.19 -10.75 -6.25
C TYR A 62 4.65 -10.66 -6.68
N THR A 63 5.31 -9.64 -6.18
CA THR A 63 6.77 -9.52 -6.14
C THR A 63 7.18 -9.00 -4.77
N GLY A 64 8.22 -9.56 -4.18
CA GLY A 64 8.70 -9.24 -2.85
C GLY A 64 10.15 -8.77 -2.84
N TRP A 65 10.43 -7.73 -2.06
CA TRP A 65 11.74 -7.12 -1.86
C TRP A 65 12.06 -6.96 -0.37
N LEU A 66 13.34 -6.98 -0.05
CA LEU A 66 13.81 -6.47 1.23
C LEU A 66 13.60 -4.94 1.24
N TYR A 67 13.21 -4.42 2.39
CA TYR A 67 13.08 -2.97 2.56
C TYR A 67 14.44 -2.29 2.42
N ASP A 68 14.50 -1.26 1.59
CA ASP A 68 15.65 -0.38 1.45
C ASP A 68 15.21 1.06 1.75
N PRO A 69 15.73 1.70 2.83
CA PRO A 69 15.31 3.03 3.24
C PRO A 69 15.53 4.11 2.18
N CYS A 70 16.46 3.89 1.24
CA CYS A 70 16.86 4.88 0.25
C CYS A 70 16.38 4.57 -1.17
N ALA A 71 15.80 3.40 -1.39
CA ALA A 71 15.32 3.02 -2.71
C ALA A 71 13.91 3.59 -3.02
N PRO A 72 13.59 3.81 -4.30
CA PRO A 72 12.22 4.17 -4.70
C PRO A 72 11.20 3.14 -4.20
N ASP A 73 10.09 3.61 -3.63
CA ASP A 73 9.09 2.77 -2.96
C ASP A 73 9.67 1.78 -1.94
N HIS A 74 10.88 2.05 -1.42
CA HIS A 74 11.63 1.22 -0.49
C HIS A 74 11.92 -0.20 -1.00
N LYS A 75 11.89 -0.42 -2.31
CA LYS A 75 12.13 -1.71 -2.96
C LYS A 75 13.63 -1.95 -3.15
N GLY A 76 14.21 -2.67 -2.20
CA GLY A 76 15.60 -3.08 -2.26
C GLY A 76 15.82 -4.36 -3.08
N LYS A 77 16.59 -5.30 -2.54
CA LYS A 77 16.85 -6.57 -3.22
C LYS A 77 15.57 -7.42 -3.32
N GLN A 78 15.19 -7.78 -4.53
CA GLN A 78 14.11 -8.74 -4.77
C GLN A 78 14.52 -10.12 -4.27
N PHE A 79 13.63 -10.79 -3.53
CA PHE A 79 13.88 -12.15 -3.02
C PHE A 79 12.92 -13.18 -3.61
N ASP A 80 11.70 -12.78 -4.04
CA ASP A 80 10.73 -13.69 -4.65
C ASP A 80 9.76 -12.97 -5.56
N SER A 81 9.15 -13.70 -6.52
CA SER A 81 8.09 -13.22 -7.38
C SER A 81 7.31 -14.39 -7.95
N SER A 82 6.00 -14.26 -8.06
CA SER A 82 5.15 -15.19 -8.80
C SER A 82 5.02 -14.83 -10.28
N ARG A 83 5.46 -13.62 -10.68
CA ARG A 83 5.37 -13.20 -12.08
C ARG A 83 6.24 -14.09 -12.98
N GLY A 84 5.65 -14.62 -14.05
CA GLY A 84 6.28 -15.63 -14.91
C GLY A 84 6.18 -17.07 -14.38
N ARG A 85 5.48 -17.27 -13.26
CA ARG A 85 5.15 -18.57 -12.66
C ARG A 85 3.65 -18.64 -12.37
N ALA A 86 3.21 -19.75 -11.79
CA ALA A 86 1.83 -19.85 -11.30
C ALA A 86 1.57 -18.85 -10.17
N PRO A 87 0.41 -18.18 -10.19
CA PRO A 87 0.00 -17.31 -9.09
C PRO A 87 -0.17 -18.09 -7.78
N LEU A 88 -0.02 -17.41 -6.66
CA LEU A 88 -0.20 -18.00 -5.33
C LEU A 88 -1.68 -18.00 -4.95
N SER A 89 -2.15 -19.17 -4.50
CA SER A 89 -3.50 -19.33 -3.95
C SER A 89 -3.44 -19.60 -2.45
N PHE A 90 -4.22 -18.86 -1.66
CA PHE A 90 -4.33 -19.08 -0.22
C PHE A 90 -5.69 -18.60 0.31
N VAL A 91 -6.04 -19.05 1.51
CA VAL A 91 -7.26 -18.60 2.21
C VAL A 91 -6.86 -17.47 3.16
N VAL A 92 -7.44 -16.30 2.96
CA VAL A 92 -7.11 -15.10 3.73
C VAL A 92 -7.52 -15.26 5.19
N GLY A 93 -6.62 -14.91 6.12
CA GLY A 93 -6.87 -15.00 7.56
C GLY A 93 -6.76 -16.43 8.13
N ALA A 94 -6.34 -17.41 7.33
CA ALA A 94 -6.16 -18.79 7.79
C ALA A 94 -4.78 -19.10 8.37
N GLY A 95 -3.88 -18.11 8.45
CA GLY A 95 -2.53 -18.28 8.95
C GLY A 95 -1.63 -19.14 8.05
N ARG A 96 -1.96 -19.26 6.76
CA ARG A 96 -1.18 -20.05 5.79
C ARG A 96 -0.05 -19.23 5.15
N VAL A 97 -0.12 -17.92 5.29
CA VAL A 97 0.87 -16.92 4.84
C VAL A 97 1.30 -16.06 6.02
N ILE A 98 2.30 -15.20 5.84
CA ILE A 98 2.71 -14.25 6.90
C ILE A 98 1.55 -13.34 7.28
N LYS A 99 1.51 -12.91 8.55
CA LYS A 99 0.41 -12.08 9.10
C LYS A 99 0.17 -10.82 8.29
N GLY A 100 1.25 -10.19 7.82
CA GLY A 100 1.15 -8.99 7.00
C GLY A 100 0.36 -9.20 5.70
N TRP A 101 0.36 -10.40 5.14
CA TRP A 101 -0.47 -10.76 3.99
C TRP A 101 -1.92 -11.01 4.38
N ASP A 102 -2.14 -11.84 5.43
CA ASP A 102 -3.49 -12.11 5.91
C ASP A 102 -4.26 -10.83 6.27
N GLU A 103 -3.58 -9.83 6.83
CA GLU A 103 -4.15 -8.52 7.16
C GLU A 103 -4.12 -7.55 5.97
N GLY A 104 -3.06 -7.63 5.16
CA GLY A 104 -2.75 -6.66 4.11
C GLY A 104 -3.66 -6.76 2.88
N VAL A 105 -4.05 -7.97 2.48
CA VAL A 105 -4.87 -8.18 1.28
C VAL A 105 -6.38 -8.04 1.54
N GLN A 106 -6.80 -8.00 2.79
CA GLN A 106 -8.22 -7.81 3.11
C GLN A 106 -8.74 -6.49 2.54
N GLY A 107 -9.94 -6.53 1.99
CA GLY A 107 -10.60 -5.37 1.41
C GLY A 107 -10.09 -4.99 0.00
N MET A 108 -9.06 -5.65 -0.53
CA MET A 108 -8.70 -5.49 -1.93
C MET A 108 -9.81 -6.03 -2.83
N LYS A 109 -9.88 -5.50 -4.04
CA LYS A 109 -10.77 -6.03 -5.07
C LYS A 109 -9.96 -6.76 -6.13
N VAL A 110 -10.59 -7.71 -6.82
CA VAL A 110 -9.98 -8.35 -7.99
C VAL A 110 -9.55 -7.30 -9.01
N HIS A 111 -8.40 -7.48 -9.64
CA HIS A 111 -7.67 -6.55 -10.51
C HIS A 111 -7.09 -5.32 -9.79
N GLY A 112 -7.18 -5.26 -8.46
CA GLY A 112 -6.52 -4.25 -7.64
C GLY A 112 -5.07 -4.60 -7.35
N GLU A 113 -4.25 -3.58 -7.19
CA GLU A 113 -2.84 -3.68 -6.81
C GLU A 113 -2.58 -2.89 -5.53
N ARG A 114 -1.82 -3.48 -4.63
CA ARG A 114 -1.47 -2.88 -3.34
C ARG A 114 -0.02 -3.11 -3.01
N LEU A 115 0.65 -2.05 -2.57
CA LEU A 115 1.95 -2.14 -1.95
C LEU A 115 1.75 -2.40 -0.45
N LEU A 116 2.44 -3.41 0.06
CA LEU A 116 2.49 -3.75 1.48
C LEU A 116 3.91 -3.55 1.99
N VAL A 117 4.09 -2.79 3.07
CA VAL A 117 5.34 -2.77 3.82
C VAL A 117 5.09 -3.47 5.15
N ILE A 118 5.78 -4.59 5.36
CA ILE A 118 5.48 -5.54 6.43
C ILE A 118 6.65 -5.58 7.41
N PRO A 119 6.46 -5.14 8.66
CA PRO A 119 7.50 -5.21 9.67
C PRO A 119 7.79 -6.67 10.08
N PRO A 120 8.96 -6.95 10.69
CA PRO A 120 9.41 -8.30 11.00
C PRO A 120 8.43 -9.14 11.84
N ASP A 121 7.74 -8.53 12.80
CA ASP A 121 6.76 -9.19 13.68
C ASP A 121 5.52 -9.72 12.94
N LYS A 122 5.22 -9.16 11.77
CA LYS A 122 4.16 -9.61 10.86
C LYS A 122 4.69 -10.36 9.63
N ALA A 123 6.01 -10.57 9.55
CA ALA A 123 6.71 -11.31 8.51
C ALA A 123 7.36 -12.58 9.09
N TYR A 124 8.67 -12.67 9.01
CA TYR A 124 9.40 -13.86 9.46
C TYR A 124 10.13 -13.68 10.80
N GLY A 125 10.09 -12.49 11.40
CA GLY A 125 10.72 -12.20 12.68
C GLY A 125 12.23 -12.47 12.67
N GLU A 126 12.70 -13.18 13.68
CA GLU A 126 14.12 -13.53 13.84
C GLU A 126 14.59 -14.70 12.96
N ARG A 127 13.71 -15.25 12.14
CA ARG A 127 14.06 -16.42 11.28
C ARG A 127 14.84 -15.98 10.07
N ASN A 128 15.86 -16.75 9.74
CA ASN A 128 16.55 -16.69 8.46
C ASN A 128 15.78 -17.56 7.44
N VAL A 129 15.35 -16.98 6.35
CA VAL A 129 14.55 -17.66 5.32
C VAL A 129 15.32 -17.71 4.01
N GLY A 130 15.22 -18.85 3.32
CA GLY A 130 15.81 -19.03 1.99
C GLY A 130 17.34 -18.94 1.97
N ASN A 131 18.02 -19.54 2.94
CA ASN A 131 19.50 -19.51 3.05
C ASN A 131 20.11 -18.10 3.00
N GLY A 132 19.50 -17.14 3.71
CA GLY A 132 19.96 -15.76 3.79
C GLY A 132 19.36 -14.84 2.75
N LEU A 133 18.40 -15.28 1.94
CA LEU A 133 17.66 -14.40 1.05
C LEU A 133 16.86 -13.36 1.83
N ILE A 134 16.26 -13.78 2.95
CA ILE A 134 15.60 -12.89 3.92
C ILE A 134 16.31 -13.06 5.26
N PRO A 135 17.17 -12.09 5.64
CA PRO A 135 17.84 -12.10 6.93
C PRO A 135 16.87 -12.00 8.11
N PRO A 136 17.29 -12.35 9.33
CA PRO A 136 16.51 -12.09 10.53
C PRO A 136 16.12 -10.61 10.67
N ASN A 137 14.95 -10.35 11.22
CA ASN A 137 14.42 -9.02 11.49
C ASN A 137 14.29 -8.12 10.24
N SER A 138 14.04 -8.73 9.08
CA SER A 138 13.81 -8.00 7.84
C SER A 138 12.40 -7.42 7.75
N THR A 139 12.31 -6.15 7.42
CA THR A 139 11.08 -5.54 6.89
C THR A 139 10.98 -5.87 5.41
N LEU A 140 9.79 -6.27 4.95
CA LEU A 140 9.54 -6.72 3.60
C LEU A 140 8.62 -5.75 2.86
N VAL A 141 8.85 -5.60 1.56
CA VAL A 141 7.99 -4.82 0.66
C VAL A 141 7.42 -5.77 -0.37
N PHE A 142 6.12 -5.70 -0.61
CA PHE A 142 5.45 -6.48 -1.64
C PHE A 142 4.55 -5.62 -2.51
N ASP A 143 4.60 -5.83 -3.81
CA ASP A 143 3.48 -5.51 -4.69
C ASP A 143 2.60 -6.76 -4.79
N VAL A 144 1.32 -6.61 -4.51
CA VAL A 144 0.33 -7.68 -4.57
C VAL A 144 -0.81 -7.28 -5.48
N GLU A 145 -1.10 -8.14 -6.46
CA GLU A 145 -2.24 -8.00 -7.38
C GLU A 145 -3.23 -9.13 -7.12
N VAL A 146 -4.49 -8.82 -6.89
CA VAL A 146 -5.53 -9.84 -6.75
C VAL A 146 -6.02 -10.25 -8.13
N VAL A 147 -5.76 -11.51 -8.48
CA VAL A 147 -6.17 -12.09 -9.77
C VAL A 147 -7.59 -12.62 -9.71
N ALA A 148 -7.94 -13.31 -8.62
CA ALA A 148 -9.27 -13.87 -8.43
C ALA A 148 -9.58 -14.08 -6.95
N VAL A 149 -10.88 -14.04 -6.62
CA VAL A 149 -11.44 -14.48 -5.35
C VAL A 149 -12.41 -15.59 -5.66
N VAL A 150 -12.22 -16.77 -5.06
CA VAL A 150 -13.13 -17.90 -5.22
C VAL A 150 -14.23 -17.76 -4.17
N GLY A 151 -15.43 -17.36 -4.60
CA GLY A 151 -16.61 -17.27 -3.72
C GLY A 151 -17.15 -18.65 -3.41
N ASN A 152 -17.70 -18.83 -2.21
CA ASN A 152 -18.47 -20.02 -1.87
C ASN A 152 -19.75 -20.08 -2.74
N GLY A 153 -19.64 -20.66 -3.93
CA GLY A 153 -20.77 -20.94 -4.81
C GLY A 153 -20.85 -20.18 -6.13
N GLN A 154 -19.89 -19.32 -6.46
CA GLN A 154 -19.81 -18.75 -7.81
C GLN A 154 -18.38 -18.78 -8.32
N SER A 155 -18.08 -19.79 -9.13
CA SER A 155 -16.89 -19.89 -9.95
C SER A 155 -16.98 -18.82 -11.04
N MET A 156 -16.36 -17.67 -10.85
CA MET A 156 -16.16 -16.72 -11.95
C MET A 156 -14.68 -16.72 -12.32
N ILE A 157 -14.25 -17.77 -12.97
CA ILE A 157 -13.07 -17.71 -13.81
C ILE A 157 -13.52 -17.05 -15.12
N GLN A 158 -13.40 -15.76 -15.21
CA GLN A 158 -13.43 -15.11 -16.52
C GLN A 158 -12.04 -15.24 -17.12
N VAL A 159 -11.82 -16.31 -17.85
CA VAL A 159 -10.67 -16.42 -18.77
C VAL A 159 -10.95 -15.45 -19.91
N PRO A 160 -10.06 -14.49 -20.21
CA PRO A 160 -10.19 -13.69 -21.41
C PRO A 160 -10.16 -14.62 -22.62
N ARG A 161 -11.20 -14.62 -23.43
CA ARG A 161 -11.15 -15.29 -24.73
C ARG A 161 -10.21 -14.52 -25.63
N GLN A 162 -9.20 -15.21 -26.14
CA GLN A 162 -8.34 -14.74 -27.22
C GLN A 162 -9.10 -14.63 -28.53
#